data_2dfccd6cc0f38979e26b848760592d16
#
_entry.id   2dfccd6cc0f38979e26b848760592d16
#
_cell.length_a   1.000
_cell.length_b   1.000
_cell.length_c   1.000
_cell.angle_alpha   90.00
_cell.angle_beta   90.00
_cell.angle_gamma   90.00
#
_symmetry.space_group_name_H-M   'P 1'
#
loop_
_entity.id
_entity.type
_entity.pdbx_description
1 polymer ?
#
loop_
_entity_poly.entity_id
_entity_poly.type
_entity_poly.pdbx_seq_one_letter_code
_entity_poly.pdbx_strand_id
1 'polypeptide(L)'
;AQESGILTEEIIPVTVRSRKGEAVIDTDEHPRADTTVEALAKLKPVLLKQDPEATVTAGNSSGQNDAASMCIVTTPEKAAELGLRPLVRMVSWGSAGVAPNVMGIGPVPATEVALAKADLQLSDIDLIELNEAFAAQALAVMKEWKFGEADFERTNVRGSGISLGHPVGATGGRMLATLARELD
;
A
#
# COMPACT_ATOMS: atom_id res chain seq x y z
N ALA A 1 0.55 13.63 3.42
CA ALA A 1 -0.29 13.45 2.22
C ALA A 1 -1.73 13.92 2.48
N GLN A 2 -2.43 13.44 3.53
CA GLN A 2 -3.82 13.84 3.82
C GLN A 2 -3.96 15.35 4.06
N GLU A 3 -3.15 15.95 4.92
CA GLU A 3 -3.20 17.40 5.24
C GLU A 3 -2.87 18.29 4.02
N SER A 4 -2.01 17.83 3.13
CA SER A 4 -1.68 18.56 1.89
C SER A 4 -2.78 18.48 0.83
N GLY A 5 -3.81 17.64 1.04
CA GLY A 5 -4.89 17.43 0.10
C GLY A 5 -4.55 16.56 -1.11
N ILE A 6 -3.34 16.00 -1.17
CA ILE A 6 -2.87 15.22 -2.33
C ILE A 6 -3.68 13.93 -2.54
N LEU A 7 -4.26 13.37 -1.46
CA LEU A 7 -5.13 12.19 -1.53
C LEU A 7 -6.57 12.52 -1.96
N THR A 8 -6.96 13.78 -1.99
CA THR A 8 -8.35 14.20 -2.30
C THR A 8 -8.79 13.75 -3.69
N GLU A 9 -7.87 13.68 -4.64
CA GLU A 9 -8.17 13.22 -6.00
C GLU A 9 -8.37 11.71 -6.11
N GLU A 10 -7.90 10.95 -5.11
CA GLU A 10 -8.04 9.49 -5.05
C GLU A 10 -9.31 9.07 -4.33
N ILE A 11 -9.82 9.92 -3.43
CA ILE A 11 -10.97 9.62 -2.58
C ILE A 11 -12.26 10.02 -3.29
N ILE A 12 -13.16 9.05 -3.48
CA ILE A 12 -14.49 9.29 -4.02
C ILE A 12 -15.46 9.47 -2.86
N PRO A 13 -16.10 10.65 -2.68
CA PRO A 13 -17.05 10.87 -1.61
C PRO A 13 -18.23 9.90 -1.66
N VAL A 14 -18.62 9.36 -0.52
CA VAL A 14 -19.74 8.42 -0.39
C VAL A 14 -20.82 9.03 0.52
N THR A 15 -22.05 9.09 0.04
CA THR A 15 -23.19 9.52 0.86
C THR A 15 -23.73 8.34 1.66
N VAL A 16 -23.61 8.42 2.97
CA VAL A 16 -24.14 7.42 3.91
C VAL A 16 -25.47 7.90 4.50
N ARG A 17 -26.49 7.07 4.37
CA ARG A 17 -27.83 7.33 4.94
C ARG A 17 -27.99 6.60 6.26
N SER A 18 -28.42 7.32 7.27
CA SER A 18 -28.72 6.79 8.60
C SER A 18 -30.06 7.29 9.12
N ARG A 19 -30.47 6.79 10.27
CA ARG A 19 -31.68 7.33 10.96
C ARG A 19 -31.53 8.80 11.39
N LYS A 20 -30.29 9.30 11.45
CA LYS A 20 -29.96 10.68 11.83
C LYS A 20 -29.86 11.63 10.62
N GLY A 21 -30.04 11.11 9.41
CA GLY A 21 -29.91 11.87 8.18
C GLY A 21 -28.83 11.31 7.26
N GLU A 22 -28.48 12.10 6.26
CA GLU A 22 -27.41 11.81 5.30
C GLU A 22 -26.11 12.50 5.73
N ALA A 23 -24.98 11.82 5.56
CA ALA A 23 -23.64 12.38 5.74
C ALA A 23 -22.78 12.01 4.55
N VAL A 24 -21.97 12.94 4.07
CA VAL A 24 -20.97 12.68 3.05
C VAL A 24 -19.66 12.30 3.75
N ILE A 25 -19.11 11.15 3.39
CA ILE A 25 -17.81 10.69 3.86
C ILE A 25 -16.82 10.86 2.70
N ASP A 26 -15.86 11.74 2.87
CA ASP A 26 -14.88 12.16 1.87
C ASP A 26 -13.44 12.17 2.42
N THR A 27 -13.25 11.64 3.61
CA THR A 27 -11.96 11.65 4.32
C THR A 27 -11.74 10.30 4.99
N ASP A 28 -10.55 9.74 4.85
CA ASP A 28 -10.15 8.49 5.51
C ASP A 28 -10.00 8.70 7.02
N GLU A 29 -10.63 7.85 7.81
CA GLU A 29 -10.62 7.91 9.28
C GLU A 29 -9.38 7.27 9.90
N HIS A 30 -8.67 6.40 9.15
CA HIS A 30 -7.57 5.61 9.69
C HIS A 30 -6.33 6.44 10.06
N PRO A 31 -5.89 7.44 9.27
CA PRO A 31 -4.69 8.22 9.57
C PRO A 31 -4.74 8.89 10.93
N ARG A 32 -3.64 8.81 11.68
CA ARG A 32 -3.47 9.39 13.02
C ARG A 32 -2.32 10.39 13.02
N ALA A 33 -2.62 11.66 12.80
CA ALA A 33 -1.64 12.72 12.72
C ALA A 33 -0.89 12.97 14.05
N ASP A 34 -1.49 12.58 15.18
CA ASP A 34 -0.96 12.74 16.53
C ASP A 34 -0.03 11.59 16.99
N THR A 35 0.29 10.65 16.10
CA THR A 35 1.16 9.51 16.42
C THR A 35 2.60 9.98 16.67
N THR A 36 3.19 9.51 17.77
CA THR A 36 4.59 9.78 18.12
C THR A 36 5.35 8.49 18.44
N VAL A 37 6.67 8.51 18.31
CA VAL A 37 7.53 7.37 18.64
C VAL A 37 7.36 6.98 20.11
N GLU A 38 7.22 7.95 21.02
CA GLU A 38 7.02 7.74 22.45
C GLU A 38 5.66 7.08 22.76
N ALA A 39 4.64 7.39 21.98
CA ALA A 39 3.33 6.76 22.10
C ALA A 39 3.39 5.31 21.61
N LEU A 40 4.02 5.08 20.46
CA LEU A 40 4.21 3.74 19.88
C LEU A 40 5.04 2.82 20.80
N ALA A 41 6.10 3.35 21.42
CA ALA A 41 6.96 2.58 22.33
C ALA A 41 6.24 2.06 23.58
N LYS A 42 5.09 2.63 23.95
CA LYS A 42 4.27 2.18 25.08
C LYS A 42 3.35 1.01 24.75
N LEU A 43 3.18 0.69 23.47
CA LEU A 43 2.30 -0.38 23.03
C LEU A 43 2.95 -1.75 23.28
N LYS A 44 2.12 -2.67 23.77
CA LYS A 44 2.59 -4.04 24.05
C LYS A 44 2.50 -4.90 22.80
N PRO A 45 3.53 -5.69 22.50
CA PRO A 45 3.47 -6.68 21.43
C PRO A 45 2.32 -7.66 21.61
N VAL A 46 1.65 -8.01 20.51
CA VAL A 46 0.45 -8.86 20.50
C VAL A 46 0.79 -10.28 21.01
N LEU A 47 1.98 -10.78 20.66
CA LEU A 47 2.45 -12.13 21.03
C LEU A 47 3.41 -12.14 22.22
N LEU A 48 3.52 -11.07 23.02
CA LEU A 48 4.47 -10.95 24.12
C LEU A 48 4.42 -12.12 25.15
N LYS A 49 3.24 -12.73 25.32
CA LYS A 49 3.09 -13.88 26.24
C LYS A 49 3.68 -15.17 25.69
N GLN A 50 3.71 -15.34 24.38
CA GLN A 50 4.22 -16.51 23.67
C GLN A 50 5.69 -16.34 23.29
N ASP A 51 6.08 -15.11 22.96
CA ASP A 51 7.41 -14.74 22.50
C ASP A 51 7.84 -13.43 23.17
N PRO A 52 8.80 -13.47 24.10
CA PRO A 52 9.34 -12.26 24.73
C PRO A 52 10.03 -11.30 23.76
N GLU A 53 10.45 -11.78 22.59
CA GLU A 53 11.11 -11.01 21.53
C GLU A 53 10.11 -10.46 20.49
N ALA A 54 8.80 -10.67 20.71
CA ALA A 54 7.77 -10.20 19.80
C ALA A 54 7.81 -8.66 19.64
N THR A 55 7.71 -8.18 18.40
CA THR A 55 7.79 -6.75 18.09
C THR A 55 6.51 -6.16 17.50
N VAL A 56 5.57 -7.02 17.05
CA VAL A 56 4.34 -6.58 16.39
C VAL A 56 3.34 -6.03 17.39
N THR A 57 2.96 -4.77 17.23
CA THR A 57 1.98 -4.05 18.05
C THR A 57 0.84 -3.49 17.20
N ALA A 58 -0.22 -2.99 17.82
CA ALA A 58 -1.29 -2.28 17.10
C ALA A 58 -0.80 -1.00 16.39
N GLY A 59 0.31 -0.42 16.83
CA GLY A 59 0.85 0.83 16.27
C GLY A 59 1.82 0.62 15.10
N ASN A 60 2.31 -0.59 14.88
CA ASN A 60 3.18 -0.93 13.75
C ASN A 60 2.58 -2.03 12.85
N SER A 61 1.27 -2.14 12.89
CA SER A 61 0.45 -3.01 12.03
C SER A 61 -0.55 -2.17 11.26
N SER A 62 -0.93 -2.63 10.08
CA SER A 62 -2.03 -2.02 9.32
C SER A 62 -3.36 -2.19 10.05
N GLY A 63 -4.30 -1.29 9.78
CA GLY A 63 -5.68 -1.44 10.25
C GLY A 63 -6.45 -2.48 9.44
N GLN A 64 -7.51 -3.02 10.06
CA GLN A 64 -8.56 -3.75 9.35
C GLN A 64 -9.63 -2.74 8.94
N ASN A 65 -9.68 -2.43 7.66
CA ASN A 65 -10.51 -1.36 7.12
C ASN A 65 -11.47 -1.90 6.08
N ASP A 66 -12.60 -1.22 5.92
CA ASP A 66 -13.54 -1.41 4.83
C ASP A 66 -13.27 -0.37 3.75
N ALA A 67 -13.10 -0.80 2.50
CA ALA A 67 -12.98 0.09 1.36
C ALA A 67 -13.29 -0.63 0.05
N ALA A 68 -13.46 0.15 -1.01
CA ALA A 68 -13.55 -0.33 -2.37
C ALA A 68 -12.60 0.49 -3.25
N SER A 69 -11.97 -0.18 -4.19
CA SER A 69 -11.18 0.44 -5.25
C SER A 69 -11.52 -0.19 -6.59
N MET A 70 -11.38 0.55 -7.66
CA MET A 70 -11.69 0.07 -9.00
C MET A 70 -10.71 0.65 -10.01
N CYS A 71 -10.32 -0.17 -10.98
CA CYS A 71 -9.59 0.27 -12.16
C CYS A 71 -10.17 -0.39 -13.42
N ILE A 72 -10.03 0.28 -14.55
CA ILE A 72 -10.34 -0.28 -15.87
C ILE A 72 -9.03 -0.77 -16.49
N VAL A 73 -8.98 -2.06 -16.80
CA VAL A 73 -7.86 -2.66 -17.53
C VAL A 73 -8.32 -2.95 -18.95
N THR A 74 -7.60 -2.43 -19.94
CA THR A 74 -7.97 -2.57 -21.35
C THR A 74 -6.73 -2.53 -22.25
N THR A 75 -6.91 -2.79 -23.55
CA THR A 75 -5.83 -2.62 -24.54
C THR A 75 -5.75 -1.17 -25.01
N PRO A 76 -4.59 -0.72 -25.57
CA PRO A 76 -4.44 0.62 -26.14
C PRO A 76 -5.49 0.91 -27.21
N GLU A 77 -5.80 -0.06 -28.08
CA GLU A 77 -6.78 0.08 -29.16
C GLU A 77 -8.19 0.33 -28.61
N LYS A 78 -8.57 -0.45 -27.56
CA LYS A 78 -9.89 -0.31 -26.93
C LYS A 78 -9.99 1.00 -26.13
N ALA A 79 -8.91 1.43 -25.48
CA ALA A 79 -8.87 2.73 -24.83
C ALA A 79 -9.11 3.87 -25.85
N ALA A 80 -8.45 3.82 -27.00
CA ALA A 80 -8.64 4.80 -28.07
C ALA A 80 -10.06 4.77 -28.63
N GLU A 81 -10.63 3.58 -28.90
CA GLU A 81 -12.02 3.42 -29.35
C GLU A 81 -13.04 4.06 -28.40
N LEU A 82 -12.80 3.94 -27.09
CA LEU A 82 -13.67 4.46 -26.04
C LEU A 82 -13.36 5.91 -25.64
N GLY A 83 -12.36 6.54 -26.26
CA GLY A 83 -11.92 7.90 -25.91
C GLY A 83 -11.33 8.00 -24.49
N LEU A 84 -10.80 6.92 -23.94
CA LEU A 84 -10.19 6.87 -22.61
C LEU A 84 -8.73 7.28 -22.69
N ARG A 85 -8.29 8.10 -21.73
CA ARG A 85 -6.87 8.40 -21.53
C ARG A 85 -6.28 7.29 -20.64
N PRO A 86 -5.31 6.49 -21.12
CA PRO A 86 -4.57 5.57 -20.25
C PRO A 86 -3.78 6.36 -19.20
N LEU A 87 -3.87 5.96 -17.93
CA LEU A 87 -3.08 6.56 -16.86
C LEU A 87 -1.70 5.92 -16.77
N VAL A 88 -1.66 4.59 -16.85
CA VAL A 88 -0.42 3.82 -16.79
C VAL A 88 -0.50 2.61 -17.72
N ARG A 89 0.66 2.04 -18.02
CA ARG A 89 0.79 0.77 -18.73
C ARG A 89 1.35 -0.29 -17.79
N MET A 90 0.66 -1.43 -17.67
CA MET A 90 1.23 -2.60 -16.98
C MET A 90 2.29 -3.23 -17.87
N VAL A 91 3.56 -3.15 -17.45
CA VAL A 91 4.70 -3.71 -18.19
C VAL A 91 4.82 -5.21 -17.94
N SER A 92 4.75 -5.61 -16.67
CA SER A 92 4.82 -7.02 -16.26
C SER A 92 4.12 -7.23 -14.92
N TRP A 93 3.98 -8.48 -14.53
CA TRP A 93 3.50 -8.90 -13.22
C TRP A 93 4.11 -10.24 -12.83
N GLY A 94 4.22 -10.46 -11.52
CA GLY A 94 4.76 -11.68 -10.95
C GLY A 94 3.90 -12.20 -9.81
N SER A 95 3.88 -13.52 -9.63
CA SER A 95 3.31 -14.20 -8.48
C SER A 95 4.27 -15.28 -8.05
N ALA A 96 4.46 -15.43 -6.75
CA ALA A 96 5.32 -16.46 -6.19
C ALA A 96 4.76 -16.96 -4.86
N GLY A 97 4.96 -18.23 -4.57
CA GLY A 97 4.63 -18.84 -3.30
C GLY A 97 5.84 -18.86 -2.38
N VAL A 98 5.60 -18.74 -1.09
CA VAL A 98 6.62 -18.90 -0.02
C VAL A 98 6.06 -19.83 1.06
N ALA A 99 6.92 -20.32 1.95
CA ALA A 99 6.48 -21.13 3.08
C ALA A 99 5.53 -20.32 3.98
N PRO A 100 4.43 -20.93 4.50
CA PRO A 100 3.39 -20.21 5.24
C PRO A 100 3.90 -19.46 6.47
N ASN A 101 4.91 -19.96 7.15
CA ASN A 101 5.51 -19.34 8.34
C ASN A 101 6.32 -18.07 8.04
N VAL A 102 6.62 -17.80 6.77
CA VAL A 102 7.31 -16.59 6.29
C VAL A 102 6.51 -15.89 5.21
N MET A 103 5.19 -15.94 5.26
CA MET A 103 4.27 -15.39 4.27
C MET A 103 4.61 -13.93 3.89
N GLY A 104 5.01 -13.13 4.86
CA GLY A 104 5.31 -11.71 4.67
C GLY A 104 6.44 -11.40 3.69
N ILE A 105 7.31 -12.39 3.39
CA ILE A 105 8.42 -12.22 2.43
C ILE A 105 8.01 -12.45 0.97
N GLY A 106 6.76 -12.85 0.72
CA GLY A 106 6.23 -13.12 -0.63
C GLY A 106 6.50 -12.06 -1.69
N PRO A 107 6.49 -10.74 -1.37
CA PRO A 107 6.84 -9.70 -2.32
C PRO A 107 8.22 -9.84 -2.95
N VAL A 108 9.20 -10.42 -2.25
CA VAL A 108 10.57 -10.58 -2.77
C VAL A 108 10.59 -11.45 -4.02
N PRO A 109 10.25 -12.75 -3.98
CA PRO A 109 10.28 -13.59 -5.16
C PRO A 109 9.24 -13.17 -6.22
N ALA A 110 8.12 -12.56 -5.84
CA ALA A 110 7.14 -12.06 -6.80
C ALA A 110 7.69 -10.90 -7.62
N THR A 111 8.43 -9.98 -6.99
CA THR A 111 9.10 -8.86 -7.65
C THR A 111 10.21 -9.35 -8.57
N GLU A 112 11.02 -10.33 -8.15
CA GLU A 112 12.05 -10.95 -9.00
C GLU A 112 11.44 -11.50 -10.30
N VAL A 113 10.29 -12.20 -10.20
CA VAL A 113 9.57 -12.71 -11.39
C VAL A 113 9.09 -11.57 -12.28
N ALA A 114 8.54 -10.50 -11.69
CA ALA A 114 8.03 -9.37 -12.47
C ALA A 114 9.17 -8.62 -13.18
N LEU A 115 10.25 -8.32 -12.49
CA LEU A 115 11.42 -7.62 -13.05
C LEU A 115 12.08 -8.44 -14.14
N ALA A 116 12.28 -9.74 -13.93
CA ALA A 116 12.87 -10.62 -14.95
C ALA A 116 12.02 -10.66 -16.24
N LYS A 117 10.70 -10.66 -16.15
CA LYS A 117 9.81 -10.59 -17.32
C LYS A 117 9.91 -9.25 -18.08
N ALA A 118 10.24 -8.19 -17.39
CA ALA A 118 10.36 -6.85 -17.96
C ALA A 118 11.79 -6.56 -18.45
N ASP A 119 12.76 -7.43 -18.21
CA ASP A 119 14.19 -7.20 -18.42
C ASP A 119 14.67 -5.95 -17.64
N LEU A 120 14.22 -5.82 -16.40
CA LEU A 120 14.53 -4.71 -15.48
C LEU A 120 15.17 -5.23 -14.20
N GLN A 121 15.87 -4.33 -13.52
CA GLN A 121 16.38 -4.50 -12.16
C GLN A 121 15.65 -3.56 -11.20
N LEU A 122 15.76 -3.82 -9.91
CA LEU A 122 15.13 -2.97 -8.89
C LEU A 122 15.67 -1.52 -8.90
N SER A 123 16.93 -1.35 -9.31
CA SER A 123 17.58 -0.04 -9.51
C SER A 123 16.94 0.79 -10.62
N ASP A 124 16.24 0.16 -11.56
CA ASP A 124 15.60 0.84 -12.70
C ASP A 124 14.19 1.36 -12.35
N ILE A 125 13.74 1.12 -11.12
CA ILE A 125 12.40 1.50 -10.65
C ILE A 125 12.47 2.84 -9.93
N ASP A 126 11.69 3.82 -10.37
CA ASP A 126 11.65 5.17 -9.79
C ASP A 126 10.80 5.26 -8.54
N LEU A 127 9.65 4.55 -8.48
CA LEU A 127 8.71 4.57 -7.37
C LEU A 127 8.29 3.15 -6.98
N ILE A 128 8.15 2.91 -5.68
CA ILE A 128 7.75 1.63 -5.12
C ILE A 128 6.56 1.84 -4.18
N GLU A 129 5.48 1.11 -4.42
CA GLU A 129 4.42 0.90 -3.46
C GLU A 129 4.56 -0.51 -2.87
N LEU A 130 4.94 -0.59 -1.61
CA LEU A 130 5.00 -1.82 -0.83
C LEU A 130 3.95 -1.76 0.27
N ASN A 131 2.94 -2.62 0.22
CA ASN A 131 1.95 -2.63 1.28
C ASN A 131 2.57 -3.02 2.63
N GLU A 132 2.37 -2.15 3.62
CA GLU A 132 2.83 -2.32 4.99
C GLU A 132 1.77 -3.04 5.82
N ALA A 133 1.60 -4.35 5.59
CA ALA A 133 0.70 -5.12 6.45
C ALA A 133 1.19 -5.09 7.91
N PHE A 134 2.51 -5.20 8.09
CA PHE A 134 3.23 -5.04 9.36
C PHE A 134 4.57 -4.37 9.10
N ALA A 135 5.03 -3.48 9.99
CA ALA A 135 6.33 -2.84 9.84
C ALA A 135 7.47 -3.87 9.75
N ALA A 136 7.46 -4.90 10.60
CA ALA A 136 8.45 -5.96 10.56
C ALA A 136 8.48 -6.70 9.22
N GLN A 137 7.31 -6.93 8.61
CA GLN A 137 7.19 -7.56 7.29
C GLN A 137 7.76 -6.65 6.19
N ALA A 138 7.37 -5.37 6.16
CA ALA A 138 7.86 -4.43 5.15
C ALA A 138 9.38 -4.24 5.25
N LEU A 139 9.90 -4.08 6.46
CA LEU A 139 11.34 -3.98 6.71
C LEU A 139 12.10 -5.24 6.31
N ALA A 140 11.53 -6.43 6.52
CA ALA A 140 12.14 -7.68 6.06
C ALA A 140 12.24 -7.73 4.53
N VAL A 141 11.19 -7.34 3.81
CA VAL A 141 11.19 -7.24 2.35
C VAL A 141 12.24 -6.24 1.87
N MET A 142 12.27 -5.04 2.44
CA MET A 142 13.25 -3.99 2.10
C MET A 142 14.69 -4.45 2.37
N LYS A 143 14.91 -5.21 3.45
CA LYS A 143 16.21 -5.81 3.76
C LYS A 143 16.66 -6.84 2.72
N GLU A 144 15.75 -7.72 2.27
CA GLU A 144 16.04 -8.68 1.19
C GLU A 144 16.33 -7.96 -0.14
N TRP A 145 15.66 -6.86 -0.42
CA TRP A 145 15.94 -5.99 -1.57
C TRP A 145 17.21 -5.15 -1.40
N LYS A 146 17.86 -5.20 -0.23
CA LYS A 146 19.11 -4.47 0.09
C LYS A 146 18.95 -2.96 -0.03
N PHE A 147 17.83 -2.41 0.44
CA PHE A 147 17.56 -0.98 0.41
C PHE A 147 18.65 -0.15 1.09
N GLY A 148 19.09 0.91 0.41
CA GLY A 148 19.85 2.04 0.96
C GLY A 148 18.91 3.22 1.26
N GLU A 149 19.47 4.33 1.76
CA GLU A 149 18.70 5.52 2.14
C GLU A 149 17.80 6.05 1.00
N ALA A 150 18.33 6.12 -0.22
CA ALA A 150 17.59 6.61 -1.38
C ALA A 150 16.37 5.74 -1.75
N ASP A 151 16.39 4.45 -1.42
CA ASP A 151 15.28 3.54 -1.72
C ASP A 151 14.07 3.81 -0.83
N PHE A 152 14.30 4.26 0.43
CA PHE A 152 13.22 4.66 1.33
C PHE A 152 12.53 5.93 0.84
N GLU A 153 13.25 6.87 0.23
CA GLU A 153 12.69 8.13 -0.28
C GLU A 153 11.71 7.91 -1.45
N ARG A 154 11.90 6.85 -2.23
CA ARG A 154 11.05 6.48 -3.38
C ARG A 154 10.01 5.41 -3.07
N THR A 155 9.89 5.01 -1.79
CA THR A 155 8.96 3.96 -1.36
C THR A 155 7.84 4.53 -0.53
N ASN A 156 6.57 4.20 -0.89
CA ASN A 156 5.38 4.59 -0.14
C ASN A 156 5.30 6.10 0.12
N VAL A 157 5.61 6.91 -0.87
CA VAL A 157 5.75 8.37 -0.75
C VAL A 157 4.50 9.10 -0.24
N ARG A 158 3.32 8.51 -0.39
CA ARG A 158 2.05 9.02 0.14
C ARG A 158 1.56 8.28 1.39
N GLY A 159 2.30 7.29 1.86
CA GLY A 159 1.91 6.39 2.93
C GLY A 159 1.45 5.04 2.43
N SER A 160 1.23 4.09 3.33
CA SER A 160 0.83 2.72 3.00
C SER A 160 -0.07 2.11 4.09
N GLY A 161 -0.14 0.79 4.19
CA GLY A 161 -1.09 0.08 5.03
C GLY A 161 -1.12 0.48 6.50
N ILE A 162 0.02 0.84 7.10
CA ILE A 162 0.06 1.27 8.51
C ILE A 162 -0.58 2.65 8.68
N SER A 163 -0.29 3.59 7.80
CA SER A 163 -0.76 4.97 7.88
C SER A 163 -2.13 5.20 7.27
N LEU A 164 -2.44 4.53 6.14
CA LEU A 164 -3.67 4.74 5.37
C LEU A 164 -4.74 3.67 5.60
N GLY A 165 -4.36 2.53 6.20
CA GLY A 165 -5.22 1.38 6.34
C GLY A 165 -5.00 0.30 5.27
N HIS A 166 -5.52 -0.90 5.54
CA HIS A 166 -5.34 -2.06 4.67
C HIS A 166 -6.63 -2.85 4.46
N PRO A 167 -7.56 -2.35 3.67
CA PRO A 167 -8.72 -3.11 3.21
C PRO A 167 -8.24 -4.15 2.19
N VAL A 168 -7.99 -5.38 2.63
CA VAL A 168 -7.23 -6.43 1.90
C VAL A 168 -7.63 -6.56 0.43
N GLY A 169 -8.94 -6.60 0.14
CA GLY A 169 -9.45 -6.73 -1.22
C GLY A 169 -9.33 -5.45 -2.08
N ALA A 170 -9.20 -4.27 -1.46
CA ALA A 170 -9.13 -2.99 -2.17
C ALA A 170 -7.70 -2.44 -2.26
N THR A 171 -6.79 -2.86 -1.41
CA THR A 171 -5.43 -2.29 -1.30
C THR A 171 -4.66 -2.30 -2.63
N GLY A 172 -4.73 -3.39 -3.40
CA GLY A 172 -4.04 -3.46 -4.69
C GLY A 172 -4.52 -2.40 -5.68
N GLY A 173 -5.84 -2.19 -5.77
CA GLY A 173 -6.42 -1.14 -6.62
C GLY A 173 -6.07 0.26 -6.12
N ARG A 174 -6.04 0.48 -4.79
CA ARG A 174 -5.58 1.73 -4.19
C ARG A 174 -4.11 2.02 -4.55
N MET A 175 -3.22 1.06 -4.40
CA MET A 175 -1.81 1.21 -4.72
C MET A 175 -1.60 1.57 -6.21
N LEU A 176 -2.35 0.93 -7.11
CA LEU A 176 -2.31 1.27 -8.54
C LEU A 176 -2.79 2.72 -8.79
N ALA A 177 -3.85 3.18 -8.12
CA ALA A 177 -4.34 4.54 -8.25
C ALA A 177 -3.30 5.57 -7.75
N THR A 178 -2.69 5.31 -6.60
CA THR A 178 -1.63 6.15 -6.02
C THR A 178 -0.42 6.24 -6.96
N LEU A 179 0.12 5.11 -7.43
CA LEU A 179 1.24 5.09 -8.37
C LEU A 179 0.90 5.80 -9.70
N ALA A 180 -0.30 5.59 -10.24
CA ALA A 180 -0.71 6.25 -11.47
C ALA A 180 -0.72 7.77 -11.35
N ARG A 181 -1.05 8.31 -10.18
CA ARG A 181 -1.04 9.75 -9.91
C ARG A 181 0.34 10.30 -9.59
N GLU A 182 1.22 9.49 -9.02
CA GLU A 182 2.62 9.88 -8.81
C GLU A 182 3.42 9.94 -10.11
N LEU A 183 3.01 9.17 -11.12
CA LEU A 183 3.67 9.10 -12.42
C LEU A 183 3.09 10.12 -13.44
N ASP A 184 1.94 10.76 -13.15
CA ASP A 184 1.28 11.74 -14.03
C ASP A 184 1.87 13.14 -13.80
#